data_302622c4529cb7165d4b0da1720ae042
#
_entry.id   302622c4529cb7165d4b0da1720ae042
#
_cell.length_a   1.000
_cell.length_b   1.000
_cell.length_c   1.000
_cell.angle_alpha   90.00
_cell.angle_beta   90.00
_cell.angle_gamma   90.00
#
_symmetry.space_group_name_H-M   'P 1'
#
loop_
_entity.id
_entity.type
_entity.pdbx_description
1 polymer ?
#
loop_
_entity_poly.entity_id
_entity_poly.type
_entity_poly.pdbx_seq_one_letter_code
_entity_poly.pdbx_strand_id
1 'polypeptide(L)'
;MSDKIFSELCVRYQIPEHIPIRLPYENEKCYTGKTADVGMYDAMFAAGLRLPLTAFHRQLVDFLGLSVSQIAPNAWRTFIEVEILWGSLSGGNRQLTLDEFFYCYRPYHISSSKGTYHFAVREKDLKLVSDMPNSNRNWKSGFSLLKGQTGCVVRKSGRQCLVAILTIHGLTSEN
;
A
#
# COMPACT_ATOMS: atom_id res chain seq x y z
N MET A 1 -4.10 19.92 -6.74
CA MET A 1 -5.39 19.17 -6.71
C MET A 1 -6.36 20.03 -5.92
N SER A 2 -7.59 20.27 -6.40
CA SER A 2 -8.57 21.08 -5.66
C SER A 2 -9.25 20.24 -4.59
N ASP A 3 -9.79 20.88 -3.55
CA ASP A 3 -10.53 20.20 -2.45
C ASP A 3 -11.68 19.33 -2.97
N LYS A 4 -12.31 19.74 -4.07
CA LYS A 4 -13.35 18.96 -4.75
C LYS A 4 -12.82 17.61 -5.25
N ILE A 5 -11.68 17.60 -5.95
CA ILE A 5 -11.06 16.35 -6.47
C ILE A 5 -10.64 15.44 -5.31
N PHE A 6 -10.18 16.02 -4.22
CA PHE A 6 -9.82 15.26 -3.02
C PHE A 6 -11.04 14.62 -2.36
N SER A 7 -12.14 15.35 -2.21
CA SER A 7 -13.40 14.82 -1.68
C SER A 7 -13.94 13.70 -2.57
N GLU A 8 -13.89 13.86 -3.88
CA GLU A 8 -14.27 12.82 -4.85
C GLU A 8 -13.39 11.57 -4.72
N LEU A 9 -12.08 11.72 -4.48
CA LEU A 9 -11.17 10.60 -4.23
C LEU A 9 -11.55 9.85 -2.96
N CYS A 10 -11.78 10.56 -1.86
CA CYS A 10 -12.18 9.94 -0.59
C CYS A 10 -13.48 9.15 -0.73
N VAL A 11 -14.50 9.70 -1.38
CA VAL A 11 -15.78 9.03 -1.63
C VAL A 11 -15.58 7.83 -2.54
N ARG A 12 -14.89 8.01 -3.68
CA ARG A 12 -14.68 6.96 -4.68
C ARG A 12 -13.98 5.74 -4.12
N TYR A 13 -12.99 5.93 -3.27
CA TYR A 13 -12.20 4.84 -2.69
C TYR A 13 -12.60 4.47 -1.26
N GLN A 14 -13.72 5.04 -0.79
CA GLN A 14 -14.30 4.73 0.52
C GLN A 14 -13.29 4.90 1.66
N ILE A 15 -12.51 5.98 1.60
CA ILE A 15 -11.53 6.27 2.65
C ILE A 15 -12.31 6.71 3.91
N PRO A 16 -12.16 5.99 5.04
CA PRO A 16 -12.88 6.32 6.26
C PRO A 16 -12.54 7.73 6.76
N GLU A 17 -13.53 8.49 7.21
CA GLU A 17 -13.37 9.89 7.66
C GLU A 17 -12.36 10.05 8.80
N HIS A 18 -12.23 9.03 9.65
CA HIS A 18 -11.26 9.05 10.75
C HIS A 18 -9.81 8.86 10.29
N ILE A 19 -9.57 8.52 9.03
CA ILE A 19 -8.23 8.41 8.46
C ILE A 19 -7.72 9.82 8.09
N PRO A 20 -6.69 10.32 8.75
CA PRO A 20 -6.21 11.69 8.56
C PRO A 20 -5.39 11.81 7.26
N ILE A 21 -6.06 11.83 6.13
CA ILE A 21 -5.45 12.04 4.81
C ILE A 21 -5.55 13.51 4.41
N ARG A 22 -4.56 14.02 3.67
CA ARG A 22 -4.52 15.39 3.18
C ARG A 22 -3.94 15.50 1.77
N LEU A 23 -4.19 16.60 1.12
CA LEU A 23 -3.49 16.98 -0.10
C LEU A 23 -2.05 17.42 0.18
N PRO A 24 -1.14 17.26 -0.79
CA PRO A 24 0.20 17.82 -0.71
C PRO A 24 0.16 19.35 -0.71
N TYR A 25 1.08 19.96 0.02
CA TYR A 25 1.37 21.39 -0.12
C TYR A 25 2.12 21.64 -1.43
N GLU A 26 2.21 22.94 -1.80
CA GLU A 26 2.98 23.35 -2.97
C GLU A 26 4.45 22.87 -2.84
N ASN A 27 4.97 22.30 -3.92
CA ASN A 27 6.32 21.72 -4.01
C ASN A 27 6.61 20.50 -3.10
N GLU A 28 5.60 19.97 -2.39
CA GLU A 28 5.74 18.74 -1.63
C GLU A 28 5.75 17.52 -2.58
N LYS A 29 6.60 16.56 -2.28
CA LYS A 29 6.70 15.31 -3.05
C LYS A 29 6.23 14.14 -2.18
N CYS A 30 5.71 13.09 -2.78
CA CYS A 30 5.17 11.92 -2.12
C CYS A 30 6.16 11.28 -1.10
N TYR A 31 7.46 11.46 -1.32
CA TYR A 31 8.54 10.91 -0.47
C TYR A 31 9.24 11.96 0.42
N THR A 32 8.82 13.23 0.36
CA THR A 32 9.44 14.32 1.14
C THR A 32 8.53 14.86 2.23
N GLY A 33 7.38 14.23 2.46
CA GLY A 33 6.44 14.62 3.52
C GLY A 33 7.14 14.88 4.86
N LYS A 34 6.57 15.77 5.65
CA LYS A 34 7.04 16.03 7.01
C LYS A 34 7.15 14.70 7.76
N THR A 35 8.07 14.58 8.63
CA THR A 35 8.69 13.40 9.27
C THR A 35 7.80 12.20 9.63
N ALA A 36 6.48 12.35 9.63
CA ALA A 36 5.53 11.30 9.97
C ALA A 36 4.51 10.98 8.84
N ASP A 37 4.46 11.77 7.77
CA ASP A 37 3.46 11.57 6.71
C ASP A 37 3.88 10.45 5.76
N VAL A 38 2.93 9.61 5.36
CA VAL A 38 3.11 8.53 4.38
C VAL A 38 2.46 8.92 3.08
N GLY A 39 3.27 9.03 2.02
CA GLY A 39 2.76 9.32 0.69
C GLY A 39 2.05 8.11 0.05
N MET A 40 0.93 8.37 -0.60
CA MET A 40 0.13 7.37 -1.30
C MET A 40 -0.26 7.93 -2.67
N TYR A 41 0.11 7.24 -3.72
CA TYR A 41 -0.27 7.66 -5.07
C TYR A 41 -1.71 7.23 -5.39
N ASP A 42 -2.44 8.10 -6.09
CA ASP A 42 -3.84 7.85 -6.48
C ASP A 42 -3.99 6.54 -7.28
N ALA A 43 -2.98 6.21 -8.08
CA ALA A 43 -2.94 4.96 -8.84
C ALA A 43 -2.90 3.70 -7.97
N MET A 44 -2.51 3.78 -6.71
CA MET A 44 -2.56 2.63 -5.77
C MET A 44 -4.00 2.35 -5.36
N PHE A 45 -4.80 3.39 -5.10
CA PHE A 45 -6.23 3.24 -4.85
C PHE A 45 -6.97 2.70 -6.08
N ALA A 46 -6.58 3.18 -7.28
CA ALA A 46 -7.11 2.64 -8.54
C ALA A 46 -6.69 1.17 -8.78
N ALA A 47 -5.57 0.74 -8.21
CA ALA A 47 -5.12 -0.66 -8.22
C ALA A 47 -5.84 -1.54 -7.17
N GLY A 48 -6.73 -0.98 -6.37
CA GLY A 48 -7.50 -1.71 -5.37
C GLY A 48 -7.10 -1.46 -3.92
N LEU A 49 -6.00 -0.73 -3.66
CA LEU A 49 -5.59 -0.42 -2.30
C LEU A 49 -6.72 0.27 -1.54
N ARG A 50 -6.95 -0.14 -0.31
CA ARG A 50 -7.94 0.45 0.60
C ARG A 50 -7.30 0.73 1.96
N LEU A 51 -7.90 1.67 2.68
CA LEU A 51 -7.52 2.03 4.03
C LEU A 51 -8.63 1.64 5.01
N PRO A 52 -8.27 1.17 6.21
CA PRO A 52 -6.91 0.84 6.66
C PRO A 52 -6.32 -0.36 5.90
N LEU A 53 -5.00 -0.47 5.84
CA LEU A 53 -4.35 -1.64 5.24
C LEU A 53 -4.74 -2.93 5.98
N THR A 54 -4.89 -4.04 5.26
CA THR A 54 -5.09 -5.36 5.86
C THR A 54 -3.90 -5.78 6.74
N ALA A 55 -4.09 -6.77 7.59
CA ALA A 55 -3.00 -7.31 8.41
C ALA A 55 -1.84 -7.82 7.54
N PHE A 56 -2.16 -8.52 6.45
CA PHE A 56 -1.19 -9.02 5.50
C PHE A 56 -0.39 -7.87 4.85
N HIS A 57 -1.08 -6.82 4.35
CA HIS A 57 -0.40 -5.68 3.72
C HIS A 57 0.54 -4.96 4.68
N ARG A 58 0.15 -4.78 5.96
CA ARG A 58 1.02 -4.18 6.98
C ARG A 58 2.27 -5.02 7.22
N GLN A 59 2.09 -6.32 7.43
CA GLN A 59 3.21 -7.25 7.63
C GLN A 59 4.16 -7.25 6.43
N LEU A 60 3.62 -7.20 5.21
CA LEU A 60 4.40 -7.20 3.98
C LEU A 60 5.30 -5.96 3.85
N VAL A 61 4.74 -4.76 4.05
CA VAL A 61 5.52 -3.51 3.95
C VAL A 61 6.55 -3.40 5.08
N ASP A 62 6.22 -3.87 6.28
CA ASP A 62 7.12 -3.91 7.43
C ASP A 62 8.29 -4.89 7.19
N PHE A 63 7.99 -6.10 6.77
CA PHE A 63 9.00 -7.11 6.43
C PHE A 63 9.98 -6.63 5.35
N LEU A 64 9.47 -5.96 4.32
CA LEU A 64 10.28 -5.40 3.24
C LEU A 64 11.07 -4.16 3.65
N GLY A 65 10.70 -3.51 4.75
CA GLY A 65 11.26 -2.22 5.16
C GLY A 65 10.98 -1.11 4.14
N LEU A 66 9.86 -1.20 3.41
CA LEU A 66 9.46 -0.25 2.37
C LEU A 66 8.33 0.65 2.84
N SER A 67 8.31 1.87 2.34
CA SER A 67 7.12 2.72 2.41
C SER A 67 6.09 2.27 1.37
N VAL A 68 4.81 2.51 1.65
CA VAL A 68 3.70 2.26 0.71
C VAL A 68 3.99 2.88 -0.66
N SER A 69 4.52 4.12 -0.68
CA SER A 69 4.87 4.84 -1.92
C SER A 69 6.00 4.23 -2.74
N GLN A 70 6.75 3.29 -2.18
CA GLN A 70 7.84 2.59 -2.89
C GLN A 70 7.34 1.34 -3.62
N ILE A 71 6.09 0.97 -3.46
CA ILE A 71 5.49 -0.21 -4.07
C ILE A 71 4.65 0.24 -5.28
N ALA A 72 4.93 -0.30 -6.45
CA ALA A 72 4.22 0.05 -7.68
C ALA A 72 2.74 -0.36 -7.63
N PRO A 73 1.81 0.35 -8.31
CA PRO A 73 0.39 0.03 -8.28
C PRO A 73 0.05 -1.41 -8.68
N ASN A 74 0.70 -1.95 -9.70
CA ASN A 74 0.49 -3.35 -10.09
C ASN A 74 0.96 -4.36 -9.04
N ALA A 75 1.95 -4.00 -8.20
CA ALA A 75 2.32 -4.82 -7.06
C ALA A 75 1.22 -4.84 -6.01
N TRP A 76 0.61 -3.70 -5.72
CA TRP A 76 -0.57 -3.63 -4.85
C TRP A 76 -1.72 -4.49 -5.38
N ARG A 77 -1.97 -4.43 -6.69
CA ARG A 77 -2.99 -5.30 -7.31
C ARG A 77 -2.66 -6.78 -7.10
N THR A 78 -1.42 -7.19 -7.34
CA THR A 78 -1.00 -8.58 -7.08
C THR A 78 -1.24 -8.99 -5.63
N PHE A 79 -0.90 -8.15 -4.65
CA PHE A 79 -1.11 -8.47 -3.24
C PHE A 79 -2.58 -8.68 -2.91
N ILE A 80 -3.43 -7.79 -3.39
CA ILE A 80 -4.88 -7.82 -3.15
C ILE A 80 -5.52 -9.04 -3.82
N GLU A 81 -5.18 -9.30 -5.07
CA GLU A 81 -5.74 -10.42 -5.83
C GLU A 81 -5.31 -11.76 -5.23
N VAL A 82 -4.06 -11.91 -4.81
CA VAL A 82 -3.57 -13.12 -4.13
C VAL A 82 -4.25 -13.29 -2.77
N GLU A 83 -4.41 -12.22 -1.99
CA GLU A 83 -5.10 -12.27 -0.70
C GLU A 83 -6.57 -12.70 -0.85
N ILE A 84 -7.27 -12.15 -1.85
CA ILE A 84 -8.66 -12.52 -2.17
C ILE A 84 -8.75 -13.97 -2.62
N LEU A 85 -7.88 -14.39 -3.54
CA LEU A 85 -7.81 -15.78 -4.03
C LEU A 85 -7.59 -16.75 -2.87
N TRP A 86 -6.65 -16.43 -1.98
CA TRP A 86 -6.34 -17.24 -0.80
C TRP A 86 -7.53 -17.38 0.14
N GLY A 87 -8.21 -16.26 0.42
CA GLY A 87 -9.43 -16.25 1.21
C GLY A 87 -10.52 -17.12 0.60
N SER A 88 -10.72 -17.02 -0.72
CA SER A 88 -11.72 -17.83 -1.45
C SER A 88 -11.39 -19.32 -1.40
N LEU A 89 -10.15 -19.71 -1.66
CA LEU A 89 -9.72 -21.11 -1.67
C LEU A 89 -9.73 -21.76 -0.28
N SER A 90 -9.45 -20.97 0.75
CA SER A 90 -9.48 -21.45 2.15
C SER A 90 -10.87 -21.39 2.79
N GLY A 91 -11.90 -20.96 2.07
CA GLY A 91 -13.25 -20.72 2.62
C GLY A 91 -13.25 -19.63 3.72
N GLY A 92 -12.31 -18.70 3.69
CA GLY A 92 -12.14 -17.65 4.70
C GLY A 92 -11.46 -18.08 6.00
N ASN A 93 -11.09 -19.36 6.13
CA ASN A 93 -10.57 -19.93 7.37
C ASN A 93 -9.07 -19.68 7.61
N ARG A 94 -8.34 -19.26 6.59
CA ARG A 94 -6.89 -19.03 6.65
C ARG A 94 -6.51 -17.69 6.05
N GLN A 95 -5.68 -16.95 6.76
CA GLN A 95 -5.06 -15.75 6.22
C GLN A 95 -3.81 -16.12 5.40
N LEU A 96 -3.56 -15.38 4.33
CA LEU A 96 -2.32 -15.48 3.56
C LEU A 96 -1.14 -15.07 4.45
N THR A 97 -0.10 -15.89 4.47
CA THR A 97 1.15 -15.60 5.17
C THR A 97 2.20 -15.02 4.23
N LEU A 98 3.22 -14.37 4.80
CA LEU A 98 4.36 -13.87 4.01
C LEU A 98 5.11 -15.01 3.33
N ASP A 99 5.31 -16.12 4.00
CA ASP A 99 6.04 -17.28 3.45
C ASP A 99 5.31 -17.87 2.24
N GLU A 100 3.98 -18.01 2.32
CA GLU A 100 3.15 -18.46 1.19
C GLU A 100 3.21 -17.47 0.02
N PHE A 101 3.14 -16.17 0.29
CA PHE A 101 3.26 -15.16 -0.74
C PHE A 101 4.65 -15.17 -1.38
N PHE A 102 5.72 -15.16 -0.58
CA PHE A 102 7.10 -15.14 -1.09
C PHE A 102 7.54 -16.48 -1.68
N TYR A 103 6.82 -17.56 -1.44
CA TYR A 103 6.99 -18.81 -2.20
C TYR A 103 6.70 -18.59 -3.69
N CYS A 104 5.65 -17.85 -4.02
CA CYS A 104 5.24 -17.59 -5.40
C CYS A 104 5.89 -16.35 -6.01
N TYR A 105 6.08 -15.29 -5.24
CA TYR A 105 6.49 -13.97 -5.74
C TYR A 105 7.79 -13.49 -5.09
N ARG A 106 8.50 -12.60 -5.78
CA ARG A 106 9.67 -11.91 -5.24
C ARG A 106 9.72 -10.45 -5.68
N PRO A 107 10.29 -9.54 -4.84
CA PRO A 107 10.43 -8.15 -5.19
C PRO A 107 11.56 -7.93 -6.20
N TYR A 108 11.35 -6.96 -7.10
CA TYR A 108 12.35 -6.44 -8.01
C TYR A 108 12.35 -4.93 -7.99
N HIS A 109 13.54 -4.36 -8.01
CA HIS A 109 13.72 -2.93 -8.17
C HIS A 109 13.36 -2.49 -9.60
N ILE A 110 12.61 -1.40 -9.72
CA ILE A 110 12.30 -0.80 -11.03
C ILE A 110 13.46 0.12 -11.41
N SER A 111 14.29 -0.27 -12.38
CA SER A 111 15.48 0.48 -12.79
C SER A 111 15.17 1.89 -13.29
N SER A 112 14.04 2.09 -14.00
CA SER A 112 13.57 3.38 -14.48
C SER A 112 12.94 4.27 -13.39
N SER A 113 12.76 3.75 -12.16
CA SER A 113 12.10 4.45 -11.07
C SER A 113 12.80 4.16 -9.74
N LYS A 114 13.87 4.91 -9.49
CA LYS A 114 14.74 4.73 -8.31
C LYS A 114 13.93 4.62 -7.01
N GLY A 115 14.23 3.60 -6.22
CA GLY A 115 13.59 3.34 -4.93
C GLY A 115 12.17 2.76 -5.02
N THR A 116 11.74 2.33 -6.21
CA THR A 116 10.42 1.72 -6.42
C THR A 116 10.56 0.24 -6.75
N TYR A 117 9.61 -0.56 -6.25
CA TYR A 117 9.62 -2.01 -6.40
C TYR A 117 8.34 -2.50 -7.07
N HIS A 118 8.49 -3.54 -7.88
CA HIS A 118 7.40 -4.38 -8.36
C HIS A 118 7.62 -5.82 -7.90
N PHE A 119 6.62 -6.66 -8.11
CA PHE A 119 6.72 -8.08 -7.79
C PHE A 119 6.51 -8.90 -9.05
N ALA A 120 7.33 -9.93 -9.19
CA ALA A 120 7.18 -10.90 -10.26
C ALA A 120 7.13 -12.31 -9.69
N VAL A 121 6.44 -13.18 -10.40
CA VAL A 121 6.38 -14.59 -10.07
C VAL A 121 7.79 -15.22 -10.15
N ARG A 122 8.10 -16.12 -9.23
CA ARG A 122 9.39 -16.83 -9.23
C ARG A 122 9.52 -17.80 -10.39
N GLU A 123 8.49 -18.57 -10.61
CA GLU A 123 8.41 -19.58 -11.66
C GLU A 123 7.03 -19.48 -12.34
N LYS A 124 6.98 -19.81 -13.64
CA LYS A 124 5.75 -19.65 -14.43
C LYS A 124 4.57 -20.43 -13.87
N ASP A 125 4.82 -21.60 -13.33
CA ASP A 125 3.79 -22.48 -12.78
C ASP A 125 3.24 -22.00 -11.43
N LEU A 126 3.93 -21.06 -10.78
CA LEU A 126 3.49 -20.42 -9.53
C LEU A 126 2.67 -19.14 -9.77
N LYS A 127 2.33 -18.85 -11.01
CA LYS A 127 1.57 -17.65 -11.35
C LYS A 127 0.10 -17.79 -10.93
N LEU A 128 -0.24 -17.17 -9.81
CA LEU A 128 -1.60 -17.20 -9.25
C LEU A 128 -2.56 -16.19 -9.90
N VAL A 129 -2.02 -15.11 -10.47
CA VAL A 129 -2.78 -14.00 -11.04
C VAL A 129 -2.35 -13.77 -12.47
N SER A 130 -3.32 -13.68 -13.40
CA SER A 130 -3.13 -13.42 -14.83
C SER A 130 -3.76 -12.08 -15.24
N ASP A 131 -3.58 -11.73 -16.51
CA ASP A 131 -4.24 -10.60 -17.18
C ASP A 131 -4.09 -9.24 -16.46
N MET A 132 -2.94 -9.05 -15.82
CA MET A 132 -2.60 -7.78 -15.18
C MET A 132 -2.58 -6.66 -16.22
N PRO A 133 -3.21 -5.51 -15.93
CA PRO A 133 -3.15 -4.37 -16.84
C PRO A 133 -1.71 -3.90 -17.02
N ASN A 134 -1.43 -3.33 -18.19
CA ASN A 134 -0.14 -2.71 -18.47
C ASN A 134 0.20 -1.65 -17.41
N SER A 135 1.48 -1.49 -17.12
CA SER A 135 1.93 -0.46 -16.17
C SER A 135 1.54 0.94 -16.66
N ASN A 136 0.88 1.70 -15.79
CA ASN A 136 0.62 3.10 -16.04
C ASN A 136 1.92 3.90 -15.89
N ARG A 137 2.45 4.44 -16.99
CA ARG A 137 3.72 5.20 -16.97
C ARG A 137 3.65 6.45 -16.08
N ASN A 138 2.47 7.05 -15.93
CA ASN A 138 2.26 8.30 -15.19
C ASN A 138 1.66 8.08 -13.80
N TRP A 139 1.80 6.91 -13.21
CA TRP A 139 1.18 6.57 -11.94
C TRP A 139 1.62 7.44 -10.75
N LYS A 140 2.71 8.18 -10.87
CA LYS A 140 3.22 9.11 -9.85
C LYS A 140 2.67 10.53 -9.96
N SER A 141 1.74 10.80 -10.88
CA SER A 141 1.24 12.15 -11.17
C SER A 141 0.34 12.74 -10.07
N GLY A 142 -0.44 11.90 -9.39
CA GLY A 142 -1.31 12.30 -8.28
C GLY A 142 -0.95 11.57 -7.00
N PHE A 143 -0.95 12.28 -5.88
CA PHE A 143 -0.73 11.66 -4.57
C PHE A 143 -1.39 12.44 -3.45
N SER A 144 -1.66 11.75 -2.37
CA SER A 144 -2.14 12.25 -1.10
C SER A 144 -1.18 11.84 0.02
N LEU A 145 -1.28 12.49 1.15
CA LEU A 145 -0.44 12.23 2.32
C LEU A 145 -1.30 11.78 3.48
N LEU A 146 -1.04 10.60 3.98
CA LEU A 146 -1.59 10.10 5.22
C LEU A 146 -0.79 10.71 6.38
N LYS A 147 -1.45 11.52 7.22
CA LYS A 147 -0.80 12.12 8.39
C LYS A 147 -0.43 11.03 9.38
N GLY A 148 0.85 10.98 9.76
CA GLY A 148 1.29 10.13 10.85
C GLY A 148 0.68 10.63 12.17
N GLN A 149 0.11 9.72 12.95
CA GLN A 149 -0.24 10.02 14.33
C GLN A 149 1.03 10.03 15.18
N THR A 150 1.03 10.88 16.23
CA THR A 150 2.15 10.97 17.18
C THR A 150 2.36 9.58 17.83
N GLY A 151 3.47 8.93 17.51
CA GLY A 151 3.78 7.55 17.89
C GLY A 151 4.22 6.67 16.71
N CYS A 152 3.96 7.11 15.49
CA CYS A 152 4.39 6.45 14.27
C CYS A 152 5.79 6.94 13.89
N VAL A 153 6.83 6.22 14.25
CA VAL A 153 8.22 6.58 13.90
C VAL A 153 8.53 6.11 12.49
N VAL A 154 8.42 7.01 11.52
CA VAL A 154 9.06 6.82 10.21
C VAL A 154 10.56 7.03 10.40
N ARG A 155 11.31 5.99 10.61
CA ARG A 155 12.78 6.10 10.68
C ARG A 155 13.34 6.29 9.27
N LYS A 156 13.77 7.52 9.00
CA LYS A 156 14.62 7.85 7.86
C LYS A 156 16.05 7.38 8.14
N SER A 157 16.32 6.13 8.09
CA SER A 157 17.69 5.65 7.91
C SER A 157 17.63 4.42 7.04
N GLY A 158 18.52 4.34 6.09
CA GLY A 158 18.54 3.48 4.91
C GLY A 158 18.40 1.97 5.09
N ARG A 159 17.75 1.48 6.12
CA ARG A 159 17.46 0.05 6.35
C ARG A 159 16.20 -0.26 7.14
N GLN A 160 15.45 0.69 7.67
CA GLN A 160 14.20 0.39 8.39
C GLN A 160 13.20 1.52 8.23
N CYS A 161 12.25 1.34 7.34
CA CYS A 161 11.02 2.11 7.29
C CYS A 161 9.96 1.31 8.05
N LEU A 162 9.88 1.47 9.37
CA LEU A 162 8.79 0.95 10.17
C LEU A 162 7.54 1.78 9.84
N VAL A 163 6.66 1.22 9.03
CA VAL A 163 5.33 1.76 8.81
C VAL A 163 4.46 1.27 9.94
N ALA A 164 4.49 1.95 11.08
CA ALA A 164 3.44 1.81 12.08
C ALA A 164 2.17 2.48 11.52
N ILE A 165 1.51 1.83 10.55
CA ILE A 165 0.23 2.27 10.03
C ILE A 165 -0.83 1.75 10.99
N LEU A 166 -1.37 2.69 11.77
CA LEU A 166 -2.66 2.65 12.44
C LEU A 166 -3.06 1.26 12.97
N THR A 167 -2.57 0.91 14.13
CA THR A 167 -3.32 0.05 15.01
C THR A 167 -4.46 0.91 15.58
N ILE A 168 -5.64 0.81 15.00
CA ILE A 168 -6.85 1.34 15.64
C ILE A 168 -7.14 0.40 16.80
N HIS A 169 -6.63 0.73 17.98
CA HIS A 169 -7.17 0.25 19.23
C HIS A 169 -8.48 0.98 19.46
N GLY A 170 -9.54 0.26 19.53
CA GLY A 170 -10.77 0.76 20.03
C GLY A 170 -11.95 0.24 19.26
N LEU A 171 -12.46 -0.87 19.72
CA LEU A 171 -13.81 -0.99 20.27
C LEU A 171 -13.93 -2.41 20.83
N THR A 172 -13.41 -2.59 22.02
CA THR A 172 -13.98 -3.58 22.90
C THR A 172 -15.35 -3.04 23.30
N SER A 173 -16.38 -3.57 22.72
CA SER A 173 -17.70 -3.46 23.30
C SER A 173 -17.72 -4.28 24.57
N GLU A 174 -17.55 -3.63 25.70
CA GLU A 174 -18.13 -4.13 26.96
C GLU A 174 -19.66 -3.98 26.84
N ASN A 175 -20.34 -5.08 26.75
CA ASN A 175 -21.53 -5.49 27.50
C ASN A 175 -22.01 -6.83 27.00
#